data_411c764b1776ad442f44269030b97b8f
#
_entry.id   411c764b1776ad442f44269030b97b8f
#
_cell.length_a   1.000
_cell.length_b   1.000
_cell.length_c   1.000
_cell.angle_alpha   90.00
_cell.angle_beta   90.00
_cell.angle_gamma   90.00
#
_symmetry.space_group_name_H-M   'P 1'
#
loop_
_entity.id
_entity.type
_entity.pdbx_description
1 polymer ?
#
loop_
_entity_poly.entity_id
_entity_poly.type
_entity_poly.pdbx_seq_one_letter_code
_entity_poly.pdbx_strand_id
1 'polypeptide(L)'
;MDWNDRLAAARTEEFTDLFHEAVTKDFGAVAHLHQMLETASEWCRAHGARSSASELGAIASRLTDLGEELHLVTENVDHEICSRSHRAAAAARLSPAASARGTSPGQQSDAPAPVSPPAARSLPRSR
;
A
#
# COMPACT_ATOMS: atom_id res chain seq x y z
N MET A 1 -3.50 9.25 -19.21
CA MET A 1 -3.35 9.15 -17.74
C MET A 1 -1.88 8.92 -17.42
N ASP A 2 -1.32 9.76 -16.61
CA ASP A 2 0.09 9.63 -16.28
C ASP A 2 0.31 8.69 -15.08
N TRP A 3 1.56 8.48 -14.74
CA TRP A 3 1.91 7.57 -13.65
C TRP A 3 1.36 8.01 -12.31
N ASN A 4 1.30 9.33 -12.06
CA ASN A 4 0.80 9.86 -10.80
C ASN A 4 -0.68 9.53 -10.61
N ASP A 5 -1.47 9.75 -11.66
CA ASP A 5 -2.90 9.45 -11.61
C ASP A 5 -3.17 7.97 -11.39
N ARG A 6 -2.39 7.14 -12.09
CA ARG A 6 -2.54 5.68 -11.98
C ARG A 6 -2.20 5.18 -10.59
N LEU A 7 -1.09 5.68 -10.02
CA LEU A 7 -0.67 5.28 -8.68
C LEU A 7 -1.62 5.78 -7.61
N ALA A 8 -2.10 7.03 -7.75
CA ALA A 8 -3.01 7.61 -6.77
C ALA A 8 -4.37 6.91 -6.75
N ALA A 9 -4.81 6.39 -7.89
CA ALA A 9 -6.08 5.71 -8.02
C ALA A 9 -6.00 4.20 -7.79
N ALA A 10 -4.81 3.67 -7.60
CA ALA A 10 -4.59 2.23 -7.49
C ALA A 10 -5.20 1.65 -6.21
N ARG A 11 -5.79 0.48 -6.34
CA ARG A 11 -6.24 -0.27 -5.18
C ARG A 11 -5.03 -0.95 -4.53
N THR A 12 -5.20 -1.37 -3.30
CA THR A 12 -4.09 -1.97 -2.52
C THR A 12 -3.41 -3.12 -3.27
N GLU A 13 -4.19 -3.98 -3.90
CA GLU A 13 -3.65 -5.13 -4.62
C GLU A 13 -3.00 -4.78 -5.96
N GLU A 14 -3.28 -3.57 -6.47
CA GLU A 14 -2.72 -3.13 -7.74
C GLU A 14 -1.52 -2.21 -7.57
N PHE A 15 -1.41 -1.59 -6.40
CA PHE A 15 -0.39 -0.57 -6.17
C PHE A 15 1.02 -1.10 -6.38
N THR A 16 1.32 -2.26 -5.82
CA THR A 16 2.66 -2.84 -5.90
C THR A 16 3.04 -3.12 -7.35
N ASP A 17 2.12 -3.69 -8.13
CA ASP A 17 2.38 -3.98 -9.54
C ASP A 17 2.61 -2.71 -10.34
N LEU A 18 1.77 -1.69 -10.12
CA LEU A 18 1.92 -0.41 -10.79
C LEU A 18 3.22 0.29 -10.42
N PHE A 19 3.56 0.28 -9.13
CA PHE A 19 4.79 0.89 -8.65
C PHE A 19 6.01 0.17 -9.23
N HIS A 20 5.98 -1.15 -9.19
CA HIS A 20 7.04 -1.97 -9.79
C HIS A 20 7.20 -1.65 -11.29
N GLU A 21 6.09 -1.57 -12.00
CA GLU A 21 6.11 -1.23 -13.42
C GLU A 21 6.74 0.15 -13.66
N ALA A 22 6.38 1.13 -12.82
CA ALA A 22 6.88 2.49 -12.97
C ALA A 22 8.38 2.60 -12.75
N VAL A 23 8.93 1.78 -11.83
CA VAL A 23 10.34 1.94 -11.44
C VAL A 23 11.29 0.93 -12.07
N THR A 24 10.80 -0.22 -12.54
CA THR A 24 11.68 -1.30 -13.00
C THR A 24 11.52 -1.71 -14.45
N LYS A 25 10.40 -1.36 -15.08
CA LYS A 25 10.16 -1.75 -16.48
C LYS A 25 10.83 -0.80 -17.45
N ASP A 26 11.19 -1.32 -18.61
CA ASP A 26 11.87 -0.55 -19.66
C ASP A 26 11.07 0.66 -20.14
N PHE A 27 9.78 0.60 -20.02
CA PHE A 27 8.90 1.72 -20.40
C PHE A 27 8.30 2.43 -19.19
N GLY A 28 8.87 2.19 -18.01
CA GLY A 28 8.44 2.85 -16.79
C GLY A 28 8.94 4.29 -16.70
N ALA A 29 8.48 4.99 -15.69
CA ALA A 29 8.81 6.40 -15.49
C ALA A 29 10.32 6.63 -15.29
N VAL A 30 10.97 5.74 -14.54
CA VAL A 30 12.40 5.86 -14.25
C VAL A 30 13.23 5.62 -15.51
N ALA A 31 12.91 4.59 -16.27
CA ALA A 31 13.62 4.31 -17.53
C ALA A 31 13.44 5.45 -18.53
N HIS A 32 12.24 6.02 -18.59
CA HIS A 32 11.97 7.13 -19.47
C HIS A 32 12.76 8.38 -19.08
N LEU A 33 12.81 8.68 -17.79
CA LEU A 33 13.60 9.81 -17.30
C LEU A 33 15.11 9.61 -17.58
N HIS A 34 15.61 8.40 -17.36
CA HIS A 34 16.99 8.07 -17.65
C HIS A 34 17.32 8.34 -19.13
N GLN A 35 16.47 7.86 -20.02
CA GLN A 35 16.64 8.05 -21.45
C GLN A 35 16.62 9.54 -21.84
N MET A 36 15.72 10.30 -21.22
CA MET A 36 15.66 11.76 -21.45
C MET A 36 16.96 12.45 -21.04
N LEU A 37 17.54 12.05 -19.91
CA LEU A 37 18.80 12.62 -19.42
C LEU A 37 19.97 12.27 -20.34
N GLU A 38 20.01 11.05 -20.84
CA GLU A 38 21.05 10.66 -21.79
C GLU A 38 20.92 11.43 -23.10
N THR A 39 19.69 11.56 -23.60
CA THR A 39 19.42 12.32 -24.82
C THR A 39 19.83 13.78 -24.65
N ALA A 40 19.50 14.38 -23.50
CA ALA A 40 19.87 15.76 -23.20
C ALA A 40 21.39 15.92 -23.08
N SER A 41 22.07 14.95 -22.47
CA SER A 41 23.52 14.92 -22.37
C SER A 41 24.16 14.91 -23.76
N GLU A 42 23.65 14.07 -24.64
CA GLU A 42 24.14 13.96 -26.00
C GLU A 42 23.94 15.26 -26.79
N TRP A 43 22.74 15.84 -26.64
CA TRP A 43 22.45 17.13 -27.26
C TRP A 43 23.42 18.23 -26.79
N CYS A 44 23.66 18.30 -25.48
CA CYS A 44 24.62 19.26 -24.92
C CYS A 44 26.01 19.06 -25.46
N ARG A 45 26.42 17.80 -25.60
CA ARG A 45 27.77 17.48 -26.15
C ARG A 45 27.88 17.95 -27.59
N ALA A 46 26.84 17.71 -28.38
CA ALA A 46 26.85 18.12 -29.79
C ALA A 46 26.83 19.64 -29.95
N HIS A 47 26.34 20.38 -28.98
CA HIS A 47 26.26 21.85 -29.02
C HIS A 47 27.33 22.55 -28.21
N GLY A 48 28.37 21.84 -27.80
CA GLY A 48 29.54 22.43 -27.13
C GLY A 48 29.38 22.65 -25.63
N ALA A 49 28.24 22.28 -25.05
CA ALA A 49 28.01 22.41 -23.59
C ALA A 49 28.56 21.16 -22.88
N ARG A 50 29.88 20.97 -22.94
CA ARG A 50 30.49 19.73 -22.45
C ARG A 50 30.35 19.53 -20.94
N SER A 51 30.43 20.61 -20.18
CA SER A 51 30.27 20.54 -18.74
C SER A 51 28.87 20.05 -18.37
N SER A 52 27.85 20.66 -18.98
CA SER A 52 26.45 20.24 -18.77
C SER A 52 26.21 18.81 -19.23
N ALA A 53 26.83 18.41 -20.35
CA ALA A 53 26.70 17.03 -20.83
C ALA A 53 27.26 16.05 -19.81
N SER A 54 28.42 16.37 -19.22
CA SER A 54 29.05 15.54 -18.21
C SER A 54 28.20 15.42 -16.95
N GLU A 55 27.62 16.55 -16.52
CA GLU A 55 26.73 16.57 -15.34
C GLU A 55 25.46 15.76 -15.57
N LEU A 56 24.83 15.91 -16.74
CA LEU A 56 23.64 15.14 -17.08
C LEU A 56 23.92 13.64 -17.14
N GLY A 57 25.08 13.26 -17.71
CA GLY A 57 25.49 11.87 -17.74
C GLY A 57 25.71 11.30 -16.34
N ALA A 58 26.30 12.09 -15.44
CA ALA A 58 26.51 11.68 -14.06
C ALA A 58 25.18 11.52 -13.33
N ILE A 59 24.23 12.41 -13.59
CA ILE A 59 22.87 12.30 -13.02
C ILE A 59 22.17 11.05 -13.54
N ALA A 60 22.29 10.77 -14.84
CA ALA A 60 21.71 9.56 -15.42
C ALA A 60 22.28 8.30 -14.76
N SER A 61 23.58 8.27 -14.50
CA SER A 61 24.20 7.13 -13.79
C SER A 61 23.64 6.97 -12.38
N ARG A 62 23.53 8.09 -11.65
CA ARG A 62 22.96 8.04 -10.29
C ARG A 62 21.50 7.61 -10.31
N LEU A 63 20.78 7.94 -11.37
CA LEU A 63 19.39 7.50 -11.51
C LEU A 63 19.32 5.98 -11.69
N THR A 64 20.30 5.38 -12.37
CA THR A 64 20.39 3.93 -12.48
C THR A 64 20.56 3.29 -11.10
N ASP A 65 21.47 3.84 -10.27
CA ASP A 65 21.70 3.34 -8.92
C ASP A 65 20.42 3.49 -8.06
N LEU A 66 19.76 4.65 -8.17
CA LEU A 66 18.50 4.89 -7.47
C LEU A 66 17.40 3.94 -7.94
N GLY A 67 17.41 3.58 -9.22
CA GLY A 67 16.47 2.61 -9.76
C GLY A 67 16.61 1.24 -9.09
N GLU A 68 17.83 0.83 -8.81
CA GLU A 68 18.08 -0.43 -8.10
C GLU A 68 17.62 -0.34 -6.65
N GLU A 69 17.88 0.79 -6.00
CA GLU A 69 17.36 1.02 -4.65
C GLU A 69 15.83 1.02 -4.61
N LEU A 70 15.21 1.63 -5.60
CA LEU A 70 13.74 1.63 -5.73
C LEU A 70 13.18 0.23 -5.94
N HIS A 71 13.92 -0.61 -6.64
CA HIS A 71 13.51 -2.01 -6.82
C HIS A 71 13.43 -2.71 -5.46
N LEU A 72 14.43 -2.52 -4.60
CA LEU A 72 14.42 -3.08 -3.25
C LEU A 72 13.27 -2.53 -2.41
N VAL A 73 12.99 -1.24 -2.54
CA VAL A 73 11.83 -0.63 -1.85
C VAL A 73 10.53 -1.25 -2.32
N THR A 74 10.40 -1.51 -3.63
CA THR A 74 9.21 -2.15 -4.20
C THR A 74 8.98 -3.53 -3.58
N GLU A 75 10.05 -4.32 -3.45
CA GLU A 75 9.95 -5.63 -2.80
C GLU A 75 9.55 -5.50 -1.34
N ASN A 76 10.09 -4.52 -0.65
CA ASN A 76 9.75 -4.27 0.76
C ASN A 76 8.30 -3.84 0.93
N VAL A 77 7.80 -2.98 0.05
CA VAL A 77 6.40 -2.54 0.07
C VAL A 77 5.47 -3.73 -0.10
N ASP A 78 5.77 -4.59 -1.06
CA ASP A 78 4.97 -5.79 -1.28
C ASP A 78 4.96 -6.68 -0.04
N HIS A 79 6.13 -6.91 0.54
CA HIS A 79 6.27 -7.71 1.74
C HIS A 79 5.49 -7.10 2.91
N GLU A 80 5.56 -5.79 3.11
CA GLU A 80 4.84 -5.12 4.18
C GLU A 80 3.34 -5.20 4.01
N ILE A 81 2.84 -5.01 2.80
CA ILE A 81 1.41 -5.10 2.51
C ILE A 81 0.91 -6.51 2.75
N CYS A 82 1.63 -7.53 2.26
CA CYS A 82 1.28 -8.93 2.47
C CYS A 82 1.30 -9.31 3.94
N SER A 83 2.34 -8.91 4.66
CA SER A 83 2.47 -9.19 6.09
C SER A 83 1.35 -8.56 6.89
N ARG A 84 0.98 -7.35 6.54
CA ARG A 84 -0.11 -6.64 7.19
C ARG A 84 -1.44 -7.34 6.95
N SER A 85 -1.70 -7.76 5.73
CA SER A 85 -2.92 -8.49 5.38
C SER A 85 -2.99 -9.81 6.12
N HIS A 86 -1.90 -10.53 6.20
CA HIS A 86 -1.84 -11.81 6.93
C HIS A 86 -2.09 -11.61 8.42
N ARG A 87 -1.51 -10.59 9.02
CA ARG A 87 -1.73 -10.30 10.45
C ARG A 87 -3.16 -9.90 10.72
N ALA A 88 -3.74 -9.09 9.86
CA ALA A 88 -5.14 -8.67 10.00
C ALA A 88 -6.08 -9.86 9.89
N ALA A 89 -5.84 -10.75 8.93
CA ALA A 89 -6.64 -11.95 8.76
C ALA A 89 -6.51 -12.90 9.96
N ALA A 90 -5.28 -13.07 10.47
CA ALA A 90 -5.04 -13.92 11.64
C ALA A 90 -5.72 -13.33 12.88
N ALA A 91 -5.61 -12.03 13.09
CA ALA A 91 -6.25 -11.36 14.22
C ALA A 91 -7.77 -11.48 14.14
N ALA A 92 -8.35 -11.34 12.95
CA ALA A 92 -9.78 -11.48 12.76
C ALA A 92 -10.26 -12.89 13.09
N ARG A 93 -9.49 -13.91 12.72
CA ARG A 93 -9.84 -15.30 13.00
C ARG A 93 -9.77 -15.65 14.47
N LEU A 94 -8.84 -15.04 15.19
CA LEU A 94 -8.61 -15.32 16.62
C LEU A 94 -9.42 -14.41 17.55
N SER A 95 -10.05 -13.39 17.01
CA SER A 95 -10.78 -12.41 17.82
C SER A 95 -12.09 -13.00 18.35
N PRO A 96 -12.34 -12.93 19.66
CA PRO A 96 -13.63 -13.32 20.22
C PRO A 96 -14.80 -12.51 19.67
N ALA A 97 -14.58 -11.25 19.38
CA ALA A 97 -15.61 -10.39 18.81
C ALA A 97 -16.02 -10.87 17.42
N ALA A 98 -15.07 -11.30 16.61
CA ALA A 98 -15.36 -11.85 15.30
C ALA A 98 -16.14 -13.16 15.41
N SER A 99 -15.78 -14.01 16.34
CA SER A 99 -16.48 -15.25 16.61
C SER A 99 -17.90 -15.00 17.05
N ALA A 100 -18.10 -14.05 17.95
CA ALA A 100 -19.41 -13.69 18.45
C ALA A 100 -20.32 -13.18 17.32
N ARG A 101 -19.77 -12.36 16.45
CA ARG A 101 -20.54 -11.86 15.32
C ARG A 101 -20.90 -12.96 14.33
N GLY A 102 -20.00 -13.88 14.15
CA GLY A 102 -20.24 -14.97 13.22
C GLY A 102 -21.28 -15.93 13.71
N THR A 103 -21.38 -16.13 15.02
CA THR A 103 -22.29 -17.11 15.58
C THR A 103 -23.66 -16.56 15.87
N SER A 104 -23.73 -15.31 16.30
CA SER A 104 -24.99 -14.84 16.82
C SER A 104 -25.22 -13.38 16.51
N PRO A 105 -25.77 -13.15 15.39
CA PRO A 105 -26.17 -11.79 15.11
C PRO A 105 -27.29 -11.41 16.04
N GLY A 106 -27.10 -10.59 16.81
CA GLY A 106 -28.14 -10.11 17.63
C GLY A 106 -28.27 -10.74 18.96
N GLN A 107 -27.51 -11.57 19.36
CA GLN A 107 -27.64 -11.99 20.63
C GLN A 107 -26.93 -11.37 21.53
N GLN A 108 -26.89 -10.84 21.74
CA GLN A 108 -26.19 -10.45 22.57
C GLN A 108 -26.75 -9.84 23.40
N SER A 109 -27.52 -9.91 23.55
CA SER A 109 -27.82 -9.60 24.21
C SER A 109 -28.22 -9.82 24.88
N ASP A 110 -28.67 -9.86 25.00
CA ASP A 110 -29.02 -9.99 25.58
C ASP A 110 -29.11 -10.34 26.19
N ALA A 111 -29.33 -10.24 26.40
CA ALA A 111 -29.49 -10.55 27.04
C ALA A 111 -29.63 -10.68 27.81
N PRO A 112 -29.91 -10.51 28.06
CA PRO A 112 -30.25 -10.57 28.79
C PRO A 112 -30.80 -10.52 29.46
N ALA A 113 -31.06 -10.27 29.50
CA ALA A 113 -31.53 -10.14 29.94
C ALA A 113 -32.08 -10.29 30.50
N PRO A 114 -32.25 -10.34 30.78
CA PRO A 114 -32.76 -10.37 31.31
C PRO A 114 -33.32 -10.33 32.06
N VAL A 115 -33.43 -10.00 32.35
CA VAL A 115 -33.84 -9.88 32.89
C VAL A 115 -34.45 -9.80 33.52
N SER A 116 -34.66 -9.66 33.84
CA SER A 116 -35.14 -9.53 34.43
C SER A 116 -35.77 -9.71 34.94
N PRO A 117 -35.90 -9.64 35.19
CA PRO A 117 -36.43 -9.75 35.82
C PRO A 117 -37.11 -9.94 36.38
N PRO A 118 -37.08 -9.90 36.58
CA PRO A 118 -37.66 -10.01 37.16
C PRO A 118 -38.33 -10.04 37.75
N ALA A 119 -38.19 -9.79 37.89
CA ALA A 119 -38.72 -9.72 38.45
C ALA A 119 -39.37 -9.75 38.97
N ALA A 120 -39.35 -9.56 39.02
CA ALA A 120 -39.85 -9.46 39.55
C ALA A 120 -40.34 -9.54 40.13
N ARG A 121 -40.18 -9.49 40.22
CA ARG A 121 -40.49 -9.37 40.84
C ARG A 121 -41.13 -9.19 41.39
N SER A 122 -41.26 -8.91 41.36
CA SER A 122 -41.78 -8.72 41.99
C SER A 122 -42.38 -8.79 42.73
N LEU A 123 -42.48 -8.62 43.04
CA LEU A 123 -42.94 -8.65 43.82
C LEU A 123 -43.73 -8.79 44.48
N PRO A 124 -43.75 -8.68 44.64
CA PRO A 124 -44.46 -8.75 45.27
C PRO A 124 -45.03 -8.88 46.08
N ARG A 125 -44.93 -8.58 46.32
CA ARG A 125 -45.26 -8.61 47.09
C ARG A 125 -45.82 -8.44 47.89
N SER A 126 -45.97 -8.03 48.13
CA SER A 126 -46.38 -7.75 48.82
C SER A 126 -47.10 -8.02 49.60
N ARG A 127 -47.07 -8.16 50.03
CA ARG A 127 -47.58 -8.26 50.84
C ARG A 127 -47.60 -8.39 51.58
#